data_7de1b288fb4c788cc2489794a24c11c5
#
_entry.id   7de1b288fb4c788cc2489794a24c11c5
#
_cell.length_a   1.000
_cell.length_b   1.000
_cell.length_c   1.000
_cell.angle_alpha   90.00
_cell.angle_beta   90.00
_cell.angle_gamma   90.00
#
_symmetry.space_group_name_H-M   'P 1'
#
loop_
_entity.id
_entity.type
_entity.pdbx_description
1 polymer ?
#
loop_
_entity_poly.entity_id
_entity_poly.type
_entity_poly.pdbx_seq_one_letter_code
_entity_poly.pdbx_strand_id
1 'polypeptide(L)'
;SQKSFIYNINAGKLSQDHWVKDPKIGGGRIIGEICHFLDLLVFLTGEKIVNFSISSMDDSLEDCFIITLNFKDGSVACINYFSNGHPKVEKENLKIFTEGKYLEMNNFLKINGYGWKNFSKKTFFYQQKGHKECIHKFLHSVKNGLDSPVELDELIHVSELSIEINNALRK
;
A
#
# COMPACT_ATOMS: atom_id res chain seq x y z
N SER A 1 -19.13 -5.01 0.76
CA SER A 1 -19.09 -5.08 2.24
C SER A 1 -17.91 -4.31 2.77
N GLN A 2 -18.10 -3.66 3.92
CA GLN A 2 -17.07 -2.88 4.60
C GLN A 2 -15.91 -3.77 5.06
N LYS A 3 -14.70 -3.22 4.99
CA LYS A 3 -13.47 -3.91 5.34
C LYS A 3 -12.65 -3.05 6.30
N SER A 4 -11.89 -3.71 7.17
CA SER A 4 -10.88 -3.06 8.00
C SER A 4 -9.51 -3.62 7.64
N PHE A 5 -8.54 -2.73 7.43
CA PHE A 5 -7.19 -3.10 7.02
C PHE A 5 -6.15 -2.64 8.04
N ILE A 6 -5.17 -3.49 8.30
CA ILE A 6 -3.94 -3.14 8.99
C ILE A 6 -2.78 -3.50 8.07
N TYR A 7 -2.04 -2.51 7.62
CA TYR A 7 -0.88 -2.70 6.75
C TYR A 7 0.38 -2.25 7.46
N ASN A 8 1.21 -3.19 7.86
CA ASN A 8 2.48 -2.93 8.52
C ASN A 8 3.62 -3.02 7.51
N ILE A 9 4.45 -1.98 7.45
CA ILE A 9 5.61 -1.89 6.58
C ILE A 9 6.86 -1.65 7.41
N ASN A 10 7.79 -2.61 7.40
CA ASN A 10 9.15 -2.48 7.90
C ASN A 10 10.05 -2.04 6.75
N ALA A 11 10.10 -0.74 6.48
CA ALA A 11 10.72 -0.17 5.29
C ALA A 11 12.25 -0.18 5.34
N GLY A 12 12.83 -0.22 6.56
CA GLY A 12 14.26 -0.05 6.77
C GLY A 12 14.75 1.37 6.54
N LYS A 13 15.91 1.68 7.12
CA LYS A 13 16.52 3.00 7.05
C LYS A 13 17.18 3.22 5.68
N LEU A 14 16.96 4.39 5.08
CA LEU A 14 17.72 4.85 3.91
C LEU A 14 18.94 5.67 4.34
N SER A 15 20.02 5.64 3.53
CA SER A 15 21.11 6.59 3.67
C SER A 15 20.61 8.03 3.47
N GLN A 16 21.31 9.00 4.03
CA GLN A 16 20.92 10.42 3.88
C GLN A 16 20.97 10.88 2.42
N ASP A 17 21.90 10.34 1.64
CA ASP A 17 22.10 10.68 0.22
C ASP A 17 21.19 9.87 -0.73
N HIS A 18 20.26 9.10 -0.20
CA HIS A 18 19.39 8.31 -1.05
C HIS A 18 18.45 9.20 -1.86
N TRP A 19 18.40 9.00 -3.18
CA TRP A 19 17.66 9.83 -4.13
C TRP A 19 16.16 10.01 -3.78
N VAL A 20 15.53 9.03 -3.12
CA VAL A 20 14.15 9.12 -2.64
C VAL A 20 13.97 10.28 -1.64
N LYS A 21 15.00 10.60 -0.85
CA LYS A 21 14.95 11.69 0.14
C LYS A 21 15.07 13.07 -0.47
N ASP A 22 15.55 13.17 -1.71
CA ASP A 22 15.61 14.45 -2.42
C ASP A 22 14.20 14.88 -2.82
N PRO A 23 13.69 16.02 -2.29
CA PRO A 23 12.32 16.46 -2.57
C PRO A 23 12.09 16.84 -4.03
N LYS A 24 13.15 17.11 -4.80
CA LYS A 24 13.05 17.46 -6.22
C LYS A 24 13.15 16.25 -7.15
N ILE A 25 13.73 15.16 -6.68
CA ILE A 25 13.96 13.94 -7.48
C ILE A 25 13.01 12.83 -7.06
N GLY A 26 13.05 12.43 -5.79
CA GLY A 26 12.29 11.28 -5.27
C GLY A 26 11.02 11.65 -4.53
N GLY A 27 10.89 12.89 -4.07
CA GLY A 27 9.69 13.39 -3.38
C GLY A 27 9.47 12.84 -1.96
N GLY A 28 10.32 11.94 -1.47
CA GLY A 28 10.20 11.29 -0.16
C GLY A 28 9.49 9.94 -0.21
N ARG A 29 9.37 9.30 0.96
CA ARG A 29 8.78 7.95 1.10
C ARG A 29 7.29 7.90 0.71
N ILE A 30 6.55 8.97 0.94
CA ILE A 30 5.13 9.00 0.58
C ILE A 30 4.97 8.85 -0.93
N ILE A 31 5.66 9.68 -1.70
CA ILE A 31 5.58 9.64 -3.17
C ILE A 31 6.26 8.39 -3.74
N GLY A 32 7.41 7.99 -3.18
CA GLY A 32 8.21 6.88 -3.72
C GLY A 32 7.71 5.48 -3.33
N GLU A 33 6.96 5.33 -2.23
CA GLU A 33 6.55 4.00 -1.75
C GLU A 33 5.09 3.93 -1.29
N ILE A 34 4.59 4.90 -0.50
CA ILE A 34 3.24 4.81 0.08
C ILE A 34 2.16 4.80 -0.99
N CYS A 35 2.38 5.46 -2.13
CA CYS A 35 1.47 5.42 -3.27
C CYS A 35 1.08 3.98 -3.67
N HIS A 36 2.01 3.01 -3.59
CA HIS A 36 1.72 1.60 -3.89
C HIS A 36 0.80 0.95 -2.86
N PHE A 37 0.90 1.32 -1.60
CA PHE A 37 0.04 0.79 -0.53
C PHE A 37 -1.36 1.41 -0.59
N LEU A 38 -1.46 2.70 -0.93
CA LEU A 38 -2.75 3.37 -1.18
C LEU A 38 -3.47 2.72 -2.36
N ASP A 39 -2.76 2.53 -3.48
CA ASP A 39 -3.27 1.87 -4.69
C ASP A 39 -3.81 0.46 -4.38
N LEU A 40 -3.02 -0.36 -3.68
CA LEU A 40 -3.46 -1.69 -3.27
C LEU A 40 -4.71 -1.66 -2.39
N LEU A 41 -4.82 -0.72 -1.47
CA LEU A 41 -5.99 -0.59 -0.59
C LEU A 41 -7.23 -0.09 -1.34
N VAL A 42 -7.08 0.83 -2.28
CA VAL A 42 -8.16 1.27 -3.19
C VAL A 42 -8.64 0.09 -4.03
N PHE A 43 -7.72 -0.65 -4.64
CA PHE A 43 -8.04 -1.87 -5.40
C PHE A 43 -8.79 -2.93 -4.56
N LEU A 44 -8.34 -3.19 -3.34
CA LEU A 44 -8.96 -4.21 -2.45
C LEU A 44 -10.32 -3.79 -1.88
N THR A 45 -10.54 -2.49 -1.69
CA THR A 45 -11.86 -1.97 -1.31
C THR A 45 -12.80 -1.87 -2.49
N GLY A 46 -12.29 -1.49 -3.66
CA GLY A 46 -13.07 -1.05 -4.81
C GLY A 46 -13.68 0.34 -4.62
N GLU A 47 -13.16 1.14 -3.65
CA GLU A 47 -13.73 2.43 -3.25
C GLU A 47 -12.66 3.50 -3.07
N LYS A 48 -13.01 4.77 -3.33
CA LYS A 48 -12.12 5.91 -3.12
C LYS A 48 -11.93 6.21 -1.64
N ILE A 49 -10.71 6.62 -1.28
CA ILE A 49 -10.40 7.18 0.03
C ILE A 49 -10.96 8.60 0.07
N VAL A 50 -11.74 8.92 1.12
CA VAL A 50 -12.41 10.21 1.28
C VAL A 50 -11.83 11.08 2.38
N ASN A 51 -11.06 10.47 3.30
CA ASN A 51 -10.39 11.20 4.37
C ASN A 51 -9.17 10.42 4.86
N PHE A 52 -8.17 11.15 5.37
CA PHE A 52 -6.99 10.57 6.02
C PHE A 52 -6.55 11.40 7.22
N SER A 53 -5.78 10.77 8.10
CA SER A 53 -4.93 11.45 9.07
C SER A 53 -3.55 10.83 9.09
N ILE A 54 -2.53 11.62 9.43
CA ILE A 54 -1.15 11.18 9.53
C ILE A 54 -0.56 11.61 10.88
N SER A 55 0.18 10.71 11.51
CA SER A 55 0.97 10.98 12.71
C SER A 55 2.38 10.46 12.48
N SER A 56 3.38 11.28 12.69
CA SER A 56 4.80 10.93 12.57
C SER A 56 5.49 10.93 13.93
N MET A 57 6.60 10.21 14.01
CA MET A 57 7.51 10.36 15.13
C MET A 57 8.18 11.74 15.07
N ASP A 58 8.30 12.37 16.25
CA ASP A 58 8.93 13.69 16.40
C ASP A 58 10.46 13.53 16.45
N ASP A 59 11.06 13.20 15.31
CA ASP A 59 12.49 12.91 15.21
C ASP A 59 13.04 13.16 13.80
N SER A 60 14.38 13.25 13.73
CA SER A 60 15.18 13.25 12.48
C SER A 60 14.96 12.03 11.56
N LEU A 61 14.16 11.06 12.00
CA LEU A 61 13.68 9.92 11.24
C LEU A 61 12.31 10.23 10.61
N GLU A 62 12.29 11.12 9.63
CA GLU A 62 11.10 11.52 8.84
C GLU A 62 10.36 10.34 8.17
N ASP A 63 10.83 9.11 8.36
CA ASP A 63 10.38 7.90 7.68
C ASP A 63 9.58 6.96 8.62
N CYS A 64 9.12 7.43 9.79
CA CYS A 64 8.28 6.65 10.72
C CYS A 64 6.97 7.36 10.95
N PHE A 65 5.87 6.83 10.38
CA PHE A 65 4.54 7.43 10.49
C PHE A 65 3.43 6.40 10.42
N ILE A 66 2.27 6.81 10.89
CA ILE A 66 1.01 6.08 10.83
C ILE A 66 0.03 6.91 10.01
N ILE A 67 -0.60 6.29 9.01
CA ILE A 67 -1.66 6.89 8.22
C ILE A 67 -2.94 6.12 8.46
N THR A 68 -4.01 6.81 8.86
CA THR A 68 -5.35 6.24 8.90
C THR A 68 -6.16 6.75 7.71
N LEU A 69 -6.96 5.87 7.13
CA LEU A 69 -7.72 6.13 5.91
C LEU A 69 -9.19 5.77 6.11
N ASN A 70 -10.09 6.61 5.61
CA ASN A 70 -11.52 6.33 5.54
C ASN A 70 -11.95 6.23 4.08
N PHE A 71 -12.67 5.17 3.73
CA PHE A 71 -13.19 4.95 2.38
C PHE A 71 -14.65 5.35 2.27
N LYS A 72 -15.11 5.60 1.05
CA LYS A 72 -16.47 6.06 0.76
C LYS A 72 -17.56 5.11 1.25
N ASP A 73 -17.32 3.79 1.26
CA ASP A 73 -18.24 2.77 1.76
C ASP A 73 -18.24 2.61 3.28
N GLY A 74 -17.41 3.38 4.01
CA GLY A 74 -17.19 3.27 5.45
C GLY A 74 -16.12 2.24 5.86
N SER A 75 -15.41 1.64 4.91
CA SER A 75 -14.20 0.85 5.18
C SER A 75 -13.11 1.74 5.78
N VAL A 76 -12.20 1.14 6.56
CA VAL A 76 -11.11 1.85 7.22
C VAL A 76 -9.78 1.13 7.04
N ALA A 77 -8.68 1.87 6.98
CA ALA A 77 -7.34 1.30 6.95
C ALA A 77 -6.38 2.04 7.87
N CYS A 78 -5.38 1.31 8.36
CA CYS A 78 -4.22 1.85 9.06
C CYS A 78 -2.95 1.35 8.35
N ILE A 79 -2.14 2.28 7.83
CA ILE A 79 -0.82 2.01 7.29
C ILE A 79 0.20 2.40 8.35
N ASN A 80 0.94 1.43 8.88
CA ASN A 80 2.03 1.62 9.80
C ASN A 80 3.35 1.50 9.04
N TYR A 81 3.99 2.63 8.77
CA TYR A 81 5.22 2.69 8.01
C TYR A 81 6.40 3.06 8.92
N PHE A 82 7.33 2.13 9.11
CA PHE A 82 8.44 2.29 10.03
C PHE A 82 9.79 1.97 9.38
N SER A 83 10.72 2.90 9.46
CA SER A 83 12.10 2.75 8.97
C SER A 83 13.07 2.27 10.05
N ASN A 84 12.66 2.26 11.31
CA ASN A 84 13.47 1.95 12.48
C ASN A 84 13.42 0.47 12.92
N GLY A 85 12.73 -0.38 12.13
CA GLY A 85 12.62 -1.79 12.41
C GLY A 85 13.87 -2.61 12.10
N HIS A 86 13.93 -3.83 12.62
CA HIS A 86 15.06 -4.73 12.39
C HIS A 86 14.99 -5.37 11.00
N PRO A 87 16.10 -5.46 10.23
CA PRO A 87 16.08 -5.95 8.83
C PRO A 87 15.73 -7.44 8.66
N LYS A 88 15.74 -8.24 9.73
CA LYS A 88 15.27 -9.65 9.70
C LYS A 88 13.74 -9.77 9.82
N VAL A 89 13.04 -8.69 10.15
CA VAL A 89 11.57 -8.69 10.15
C VAL A 89 11.08 -8.51 8.72
N GLU A 90 10.06 -9.29 8.35
CA GLU A 90 9.44 -9.23 7.02
C GLU A 90 9.00 -7.79 6.67
N LYS A 91 9.23 -7.41 5.40
CA LYS A 91 8.95 -6.03 4.97
C LYS A 91 7.48 -5.69 5.06
N GLU A 92 6.59 -6.57 4.65
CA GLU A 92 5.17 -6.24 4.47
C GLU A 92 4.25 -7.29 5.11
N ASN A 93 3.30 -6.82 5.94
CA ASN A 93 2.23 -7.63 6.50
C ASN A 93 0.90 -6.88 6.37
N LEU A 94 -0.02 -7.44 5.59
CA LEU A 94 -1.38 -6.90 5.39
C LEU A 94 -2.40 -7.83 6.03
N LYS A 95 -3.28 -7.28 6.88
CA LYS A 95 -4.41 -7.96 7.51
C LYS A 95 -5.71 -7.32 7.06
N ILE A 96 -6.69 -8.14 6.72
CA ILE A 96 -8.01 -7.73 6.26
C ILE A 96 -9.07 -8.43 7.09
N PHE A 97 -10.01 -7.66 7.62
CA PHE A 97 -11.18 -8.14 8.37
C PHE A 97 -12.46 -7.73 7.64
N THR A 98 -13.36 -8.65 7.40
CA THR A 98 -14.66 -8.39 6.76
C THR A 98 -15.67 -9.49 7.06
N GLU A 99 -16.88 -9.16 7.52
CA GLU A 99 -18.02 -10.10 7.67
C GLU A 99 -17.65 -11.44 8.37
N GLY A 100 -16.92 -11.38 9.48
CA GLY A 100 -16.47 -12.57 10.20
C GLY A 100 -15.37 -13.38 9.49
N LYS A 101 -14.79 -12.83 8.43
CA LYS A 101 -13.66 -13.41 7.69
C LYS A 101 -12.39 -12.64 7.98
N TYR A 102 -11.28 -13.33 7.92
CA TYR A 102 -9.95 -12.76 8.10
C TYR A 102 -9.02 -13.24 7.01
N LEU A 103 -8.16 -12.35 6.52
CA LEU A 103 -7.07 -12.68 5.60
C LEU A 103 -5.80 -11.99 6.07
N GLU A 104 -4.68 -12.71 6.03
CA GLU A 104 -3.36 -12.17 6.33
C GLU A 104 -2.39 -12.52 5.21
N MET A 105 -1.76 -11.50 4.64
CA MET A 105 -0.68 -11.64 3.67
C MET A 105 0.65 -11.27 4.33
N ASN A 106 1.63 -12.18 4.26
CA ASN A 106 2.98 -11.97 4.73
C ASN A 106 3.94 -11.88 3.55
N ASN A 107 4.50 -10.69 3.34
CA ASN A 107 5.59 -10.38 2.41
C ASN A 107 5.38 -10.91 0.99
N PHE A 108 4.13 -11.02 0.53
CA PHE A 108 3.74 -11.64 -0.75
C PHE A 108 4.25 -13.09 -0.95
N LEU A 109 4.62 -13.75 0.15
CA LEU A 109 5.07 -15.16 0.17
C LEU A 109 3.98 -16.09 0.69
N LYS A 110 3.16 -15.62 1.62
CA LYS A 110 2.16 -16.44 2.28
C LYS A 110 0.88 -15.66 2.52
N ILE A 111 -0.23 -16.30 2.21
CA ILE A 111 -1.57 -15.80 2.52
C ILE A 111 -2.29 -16.84 3.36
N ASN A 112 -2.83 -16.44 4.52
CA ASN A 112 -3.70 -17.25 5.36
C ASN A 112 -5.10 -16.63 5.34
N GLY A 113 -6.14 -17.47 5.29
CA GLY A 113 -7.54 -17.05 5.33
C GLY A 113 -8.34 -17.86 6.33
N TYR A 114 -9.20 -17.19 7.09
CA TYR A 114 -10.14 -17.79 8.03
C TYR A 114 -11.55 -17.34 7.71
N GLY A 115 -12.54 -18.22 7.87
CA GLY A 115 -13.95 -17.93 7.54
C GLY A 115 -14.26 -17.95 6.04
N TRP A 116 -13.34 -18.33 5.18
CA TRP A 116 -13.54 -18.45 3.73
C TRP A 116 -13.88 -19.88 3.34
N LYS A 117 -14.96 -20.08 2.60
CA LYS A 117 -15.50 -21.41 2.27
C LYS A 117 -14.52 -22.30 1.50
N ASN A 118 -13.74 -21.74 0.58
CA ASN A 118 -12.85 -22.47 -0.34
C ASN A 118 -11.39 -21.98 -0.29
N PHE A 119 -11.00 -21.27 0.77
CA PHE A 119 -9.65 -20.76 0.91
C PHE A 119 -9.22 -20.75 2.37
N SER A 120 -8.05 -21.32 2.64
CA SER A 120 -7.44 -21.28 3.99
C SER A 120 -5.98 -20.82 3.96
N LYS A 121 -5.22 -21.21 2.94
CA LYS A 121 -3.79 -20.89 2.85
C LYS A 121 -3.28 -20.95 1.41
N LYS A 122 -2.36 -20.04 1.08
CA LYS A 122 -1.53 -20.10 -0.13
C LYS A 122 -0.10 -19.72 0.24
N THR A 123 0.89 -20.50 -0.25
CA THR A 123 2.32 -20.24 -0.02
C THR A 123 3.03 -20.26 -1.37
N PHE A 124 3.95 -19.33 -1.55
CA PHE A 124 4.74 -19.18 -2.76
C PHE A 124 6.22 -19.38 -2.44
N PHE A 125 7.01 -19.88 -3.37
CA PHE A 125 8.46 -20.03 -3.25
C PHE A 125 9.19 -18.67 -3.37
N TYR A 126 8.61 -17.72 -4.10
CA TYR A 126 9.15 -16.38 -4.30
C TYR A 126 8.04 -15.34 -4.10
N GLN A 127 8.43 -14.11 -3.76
CA GLN A 127 7.49 -13.00 -3.62
C GLN A 127 6.68 -12.79 -4.92
N GLN A 128 5.36 -12.77 -4.78
CA GLN A 128 4.40 -12.57 -5.87
C GLN A 128 3.86 -11.13 -5.84
N LYS A 129 4.71 -10.16 -6.20
CA LYS A 129 4.33 -8.74 -6.25
C LYS A 129 3.58 -8.33 -7.52
N GLY A 130 3.29 -9.27 -8.41
CA GLY A 130 2.48 -9.02 -9.60
C GLY A 130 3.17 -8.29 -10.74
N HIS A 131 4.47 -8.01 -10.68
CA HIS A 131 5.18 -7.23 -11.70
C HIS A 131 5.06 -7.83 -13.10
N LYS A 132 5.21 -9.15 -13.21
CA LYS A 132 5.11 -9.86 -14.49
C LYS A 132 3.70 -9.75 -15.06
N GLU A 133 2.70 -10.00 -14.24
CA GLU A 133 1.29 -9.95 -14.60
C GLU A 133 0.86 -8.52 -15.00
N CYS A 134 1.35 -7.51 -14.28
CA CYS A 134 1.13 -6.10 -14.61
C CYS A 134 1.67 -5.76 -16.00
N ILE A 135 2.93 -6.10 -16.29
CA ILE A 135 3.54 -5.87 -17.61
C ILE A 135 2.78 -6.63 -18.71
N HIS A 136 2.44 -7.89 -18.45
CA HIS A 136 1.68 -8.68 -19.42
C HIS A 136 0.31 -8.08 -19.75
N LYS A 137 -0.45 -7.66 -18.75
CA LYS A 137 -1.75 -7.01 -18.93
C LYS A 137 -1.61 -5.71 -19.72
N PHE A 138 -0.64 -4.87 -19.34
CA PHE A 138 -0.39 -3.61 -20.03
C PHE A 138 -0.05 -3.83 -21.52
N LEU A 139 0.91 -4.70 -21.80
CA LEU A 139 1.30 -5.02 -23.19
C LEU A 139 0.16 -5.64 -23.98
N HIS A 140 -0.67 -6.47 -23.34
CA HIS A 140 -1.85 -7.06 -23.96
C HIS A 140 -2.85 -5.98 -24.38
N SER A 141 -3.15 -5.02 -23.49
CA SER A 141 -4.05 -3.90 -23.78
C SER A 141 -3.52 -3.06 -24.94
N VAL A 142 -2.24 -2.66 -24.90
CA VAL A 142 -1.62 -1.87 -25.97
C VAL A 142 -1.68 -2.61 -27.33
N LYS A 143 -1.31 -3.90 -27.34
CA LYS A 143 -1.27 -4.70 -28.57
C LYS A 143 -2.63 -4.88 -29.22
N ASN A 144 -3.69 -4.94 -28.42
CA ASN A 144 -5.05 -5.23 -28.90
C ASN A 144 -5.94 -3.96 -28.96
N GLY A 145 -5.39 -2.77 -28.70
CA GLY A 145 -6.16 -1.53 -28.68
C GLY A 145 -7.27 -1.51 -27.62
N LEU A 146 -7.03 -2.18 -26.47
CA LEU A 146 -7.97 -2.24 -25.36
C LEU A 146 -7.70 -1.05 -24.40
N ASP A 147 -8.68 -0.77 -23.55
CA ASP A 147 -8.55 0.21 -22.48
C ASP A 147 -7.42 -0.12 -21.50
N SER A 148 -6.97 0.88 -20.76
CA SER A 148 -5.97 0.70 -19.71
C SER A 148 -6.42 -0.35 -18.68
N PRO A 149 -5.54 -1.28 -18.25
CA PRO A 149 -5.88 -2.25 -17.20
C PRO A 149 -6.11 -1.63 -15.81
N VAL A 150 -5.76 -0.36 -15.64
CA VAL A 150 -6.06 0.46 -14.45
C VAL A 150 -6.82 1.69 -14.92
N GLU A 151 -7.93 2.00 -14.27
CA GLU A 151 -8.76 3.16 -14.58
C GLU A 151 -7.99 4.48 -14.33
N LEU A 152 -8.12 5.44 -15.25
CA LEU A 152 -7.43 6.72 -15.15
C LEU A 152 -7.84 7.47 -13.87
N ASP A 153 -9.11 7.43 -13.51
CA ASP A 153 -9.64 8.06 -12.30
C ASP A 153 -9.03 7.50 -11.01
N GLU A 154 -8.70 6.20 -10.99
CA GLU A 154 -8.01 5.55 -9.87
C GLU A 154 -6.57 6.05 -9.77
N LEU A 155 -5.84 6.09 -10.90
CA LEU A 155 -4.48 6.61 -10.96
C LEU A 155 -4.39 8.07 -10.51
N ILE A 156 -5.31 8.92 -10.97
CA ILE A 156 -5.38 10.33 -10.57
C ILE A 156 -5.67 10.43 -9.07
N HIS A 157 -6.68 9.71 -8.58
CA HIS A 157 -7.06 9.72 -7.16
C HIS A 157 -5.90 9.34 -6.24
N VAL A 158 -5.21 8.24 -6.53
CA VAL A 158 -4.06 7.79 -5.71
C VAL A 158 -2.90 8.78 -5.78
N SER A 159 -2.65 9.38 -6.94
CA SER A 159 -1.59 10.36 -7.12
C SER A 159 -1.86 11.66 -6.34
N GLU A 160 -3.07 12.22 -6.45
CA GLU A 160 -3.49 13.41 -5.71
C GLU A 160 -3.42 13.17 -4.21
N LEU A 161 -3.98 12.05 -3.72
CA LEU A 161 -3.95 11.68 -2.32
C LEU A 161 -2.52 11.52 -1.79
N SER A 162 -1.62 10.92 -2.58
CA SER A 162 -0.20 10.80 -2.20
C SER A 162 0.45 12.16 -2.02
N ILE A 163 0.14 13.14 -2.88
CA ILE A 163 0.63 14.51 -2.77
C ILE A 163 0.05 15.19 -1.53
N GLU A 164 -1.25 15.03 -1.27
CA GLU A 164 -1.91 15.61 -0.09
C GLU A 164 -1.32 15.07 1.22
N ILE A 165 -1.14 13.75 1.33
CA ILE A 165 -0.52 13.11 2.49
C ILE A 165 0.93 13.59 2.69
N ASN A 166 1.70 13.67 1.59
CA ASN A 166 3.08 14.18 1.63
C ASN A 166 3.16 15.64 2.11
N ASN A 167 2.22 16.47 1.69
CA ASN A 167 2.12 17.86 2.14
C ASN A 167 1.70 17.96 3.62
N ALA A 168 0.82 17.06 4.09
CA ALA A 168 0.40 17.01 5.48
C ALA A 168 1.53 16.58 6.43
N LEU A 169 2.41 15.66 6.00
CA LEU A 169 3.58 15.22 6.76
C LEU A 169 4.62 16.32 6.96
N ARG A 170 4.69 17.30 6.05
CA ARG A 170 5.70 18.37 6.07
C ARG A 170 5.26 19.64 6.82
N LYS A 171 4.04 19.66 7.33
CA LYS A 171 3.50 20.77 8.14
C LYS A 171 3.81 20.58 9.61
#